data_9146a147d2cbff6b2606afc2439d58f6
#
_entry.id   9146a147d2cbff6b2606afc2439d58f6
#
_cell.length_a   1.000
_cell.length_b   1.000
_cell.length_c   1.000
_cell.angle_alpha   90.00
_cell.angle_beta   90.00
_cell.angle_gamma   90.00
#
_symmetry.space_group_name_H-M   'P 1'
#
loop_
_entity.id
_entity.type
_entity.pdbx_description
1 polymer ?
#
loop_
_entity_poly.entity_id
_entity_poly.type
_entity_poly.pdbx_seq_one_letter_code
_entity_poly.pdbx_strand_id
1 'polypeptide(L)'
;MAKRAQHAHIGAGRRAVTERAHLALLDAELDLTVVVPYYNPGKLLVPTIERLLSVLDGSGTSYEVIAVSDGSTDGSDQELEELAATRTELSNVVLANNQGKGAALRVGLARGRGRYLGFIDADGDLDPVLLESFQAMVRLYGPDVILGSKRHPLSEVEYPPLRRLYSWGYQQLVRLGFRLDIRDTQTGIKLVRRDVLAAVLPRMVEKRFAFDLELFVIARRLGYTRFLEAPIRLRHQFTSTVSWHAVYRTLLDTAAIWYRLRILHFYDRDQAPATPSGERLRIDAVVVRETAERGTDKARGRRAAG
;
A
#
# COMPACT_ATOMS: atom_id res chain seq x y z
N MET A 1 -32.93 -2.76 24.89
CA MET A 1 -33.00 -1.68 23.88
C MET A 1 -31.62 -1.26 23.36
N ALA A 2 -30.57 -1.14 24.16
CA ALA A 2 -29.22 -0.72 23.74
C ALA A 2 -28.57 -1.58 22.63
N LYS A 3 -28.69 -2.91 22.67
CA LYS A 3 -28.14 -3.81 21.63
C LYS A 3 -28.76 -3.63 20.23
N ARG A 4 -30.07 -3.29 20.14
CA ARG A 4 -30.74 -3.02 18.83
C ARG A 4 -30.29 -1.68 18.22
N ALA A 5 -30.05 -0.65 19.04
CA ALA A 5 -29.54 0.64 18.57
C ALA A 5 -28.11 0.51 18.03
N GLN A 6 -27.27 -0.30 18.70
CA GLN A 6 -25.88 -0.54 18.27
C GLN A 6 -25.80 -1.29 16.94
N HIS A 7 -26.70 -2.26 16.68
CA HIS A 7 -26.76 -2.97 15.39
C HIS A 7 -27.30 -2.09 14.24
N ALA A 8 -28.22 -1.18 14.53
CA ALA A 8 -28.72 -0.22 13.54
C ALA A 8 -27.67 0.81 13.14
N HIS A 9 -26.85 1.29 14.11
CA HIS A 9 -25.74 2.20 13.83
C HIS A 9 -24.63 1.56 12.97
N ILE A 10 -24.30 0.29 13.24
CA ILE A 10 -23.33 -0.47 12.44
C ILE A 10 -23.86 -0.70 11.02
N GLY A 11 -25.16 -0.91 10.86
CA GLY A 11 -25.81 -1.10 9.55
C GLY A 11 -25.85 0.17 8.70
N ALA A 12 -26.11 1.32 9.30
CA ALA A 12 -26.12 2.63 8.62
C ALA A 12 -24.70 3.06 8.20
N GLY A 13 -23.73 2.87 9.08
CA GLY A 13 -22.31 3.12 8.76
C GLY A 13 -21.80 2.24 7.60
N ARG A 14 -22.18 0.95 7.57
CA ARG A 14 -21.86 0.04 6.46
C ARG A 14 -22.46 0.47 5.13
N ARG A 15 -23.70 0.92 5.08
CA ARG A 15 -24.34 1.42 3.85
C ARG A 15 -23.66 2.68 3.31
N ALA A 16 -23.34 3.64 4.18
CA ALA A 16 -22.63 4.85 3.78
C ALA A 16 -21.21 4.57 3.29
N VAL A 17 -20.50 3.62 3.91
CA VAL A 17 -19.19 3.15 3.44
C VAL A 17 -19.31 2.49 2.06
N THR A 18 -20.32 1.65 1.84
CA THR A 18 -20.52 0.94 0.57
C THR A 18 -20.87 1.90 -0.57
N GLU A 19 -21.69 2.90 -0.33
CA GLU A 19 -22.11 3.89 -1.33
C GLU A 19 -20.95 4.82 -1.73
N ARG A 20 -20.16 5.28 -0.75
CA ARG A 20 -18.93 6.05 -1.00
C ARG A 20 -17.85 5.24 -1.69
N ALA A 21 -17.71 3.97 -1.34
CA ALA A 21 -16.81 3.03 -1.98
C ALA A 21 -17.17 2.84 -3.46
N HIS A 22 -18.46 2.77 -3.79
CA HIS A 22 -18.90 2.66 -5.18
C HIS A 22 -18.57 3.92 -5.98
N LEU A 23 -18.77 5.10 -5.42
CA LEU A 23 -18.38 6.37 -6.05
C LEU A 23 -16.88 6.45 -6.30
N ALA A 24 -16.04 6.03 -5.33
CA ALA A 24 -14.58 6.04 -5.47
C ALA A 24 -14.07 5.11 -6.59
N LEU A 25 -14.82 4.05 -6.95
CA LEU A 25 -14.50 3.18 -8.08
C LEU A 25 -14.84 3.81 -9.43
N LEU A 26 -15.85 4.68 -9.47
CA LEU A 26 -16.24 5.41 -10.69
C LEU A 26 -15.24 6.51 -11.04
N ASP A 27 -14.50 7.03 -10.07
CA ASP A 27 -13.50 8.09 -10.23
C ASP A 27 -12.09 7.56 -10.59
N ALA A 28 -11.94 6.24 -10.81
CA ALA A 28 -10.66 5.67 -11.18
C ALA A 28 -10.35 5.97 -12.66
N GLU A 29 -9.25 6.71 -12.88
CA GLU A 29 -8.78 7.10 -14.22
C GLU A 29 -7.91 6.01 -14.86
N LEU A 30 -7.28 5.17 -14.04
CA LEU A 30 -6.35 4.12 -14.43
C LEU A 30 -6.73 2.78 -13.78
N ASP A 31 -6.21 1.70 -14.33
CA ASP A 31 -6.40 0.37 -13.74
C ASP A 31 -5.54 0.16 -12.50
N LEU A 32 -4.30 0.66 -12.53
CA LEU A 32 -3.29 0.34 -11.52
C LEU A 32 -2.45 1.57 -11.11
N THR A 33 -2.24 1.74 -9.80
CA THR A 33 -1.19 2.58 -9.24
C THR A 33 -0.21 1.71 -8.47
N VAL A 34 1.08 1.84 -8.74
CA VAL A 34 2.14 1.19 -7.96
C VAL A 34 2.97 2.24 -7.24
N VAL A 35 2.96 2.18 -5.91
CA VAL A 35 3.79 3.04 -5.05
C VAL A 35 5.11 2.33 -4.75
N VAL A 36 6.22 3.03 -4.89
CA VAL A 36 7.56 2.52 -4.57
C VAL A 36 8.17 3.43 -3.50
N PRO A 37 8.07 3.06 -2.20
CA PRO A 37 8.71 3.82 -1.14
C PRO A 37 10.21 3.53 -1.13
N TYR A 38 11.05 4.56 -0.97
CA TYR A 38 12.48 4.39 -0.89
C TYR A 38 13.14 5.35 0.12
N TYR A 39 14.27 4.93 0.67
CA TYR A 39 15.13 5.72 1.54
C TYR A 39 16.58 5.28 1.38
N ASN A 40 17.41 6.14 0.85
CA ASN A 40 18.83 5.91 0.59
C ASN A 40 19.11 4.58 -0.14
N PRO A 41 18.43 4.29 -1.27
CA PRO A 41 18.58 3.04 -2.02
C PRO A 41 19.86 3.00 -2.86
N GLY A 42 20.54 4.14 -3.05
CA GLY A 42 21.70 4.28 -3.89
C GLY A 42 21.41 3.87 -5.35
N LYS A 43 22.42 3.28 -5.99
CA LYS A 43 22.37 2.89 -7.41
C LYS A 43 21.37 1.79 -7.76
N LEU A 44 20.67 1.21 -6.78
CA LEU A 44 19.68 0.16 -7.04
C LEU A 44 18.33 0.73 -7.48
N LEU A 45 18.02 1.99 -7.18
CA LEU A 45 16.71 2.57 -7.41
C LEU A 45 16.32 2.62 -8.88
N VAL A 46 17.13 3.30 -9.69
CA VAL A 46 16.81 3.52 -11.11
C VAL A 46 16.64 2.21 -11.85
N PRO A 47 17.56 1.22 -11.80
CA PRO A 47 17.36 -0.08 -12.43
C PRO A 47 16.10 -0.83 -11.93
N THR A 48 15.75 -0.69 -10.65
CA THR A 48 14.53 -1.32 -10.10
C THR A 48 13.27 -0.68 -10.68
N ILE A 49 13.22 0.65 -10.78
CA ILE A 49 12.09 1.38 -11.36
C ILE A 49 11.99 1.11 -12.87
N GLU A 50 13.10 1.12 -13.61
CA GLU A 50 13.10 0.79 -15.05
C GLU A 50 12.58 -0.63 -15.30
N ARG A 51 12.98 -1.59 -14.46
CA ARG A 51 12.47 -2.96 -14.53
C ARG A 51 10.97 -3.02 -14.27
N LEU A 52 10.48 -2.28 -13.27
CA LEU A 52 9.07 -2.18 -12.96
C LEU A 52 8.28 -1.59 -14.16
N LEU A 53 8.74 -0.48 -14.69
CA LEU A 53 8.12 0.17 -15.86
C LEU A 53 8.09 -0.76 -17.07
N SER A 54 9.20 -1.46 -17.38
CA SER A 54 9.28 -2.42 -18.49
C SER A 54 8.24 -3.55 -18.35
N VAL A 55 7.99 -4.07 -17.15
CA VAL A 55 6.96 -5.09 -16.90
C VAL A 55 5.57 -4.51 -17.09
N LEU A 56 5.32 -3.32 -16.56
CA LEU A 56 4.01 -2.68 -16.66
C LEU A 56 3.67 -2.26 -18.09
N ASP A 57 4.65 -1.78 -18.87
CA ASP A 57 4.48 -1.47 -20.30
C ASP A 57 4.00 -2.69 -21.09
N GLY A 58 4.51 -3.88 -20.76
CA GLY A 58 4.10 -5.14 -21.38
C GLY A 58 2.75 -5.68 -20.95
N SER A 59 2.15 -5.15 -19.87
CA SER A 59 0.95 -5.73 -19.24
C SER A 59 -0.37 -5.42 -19.94
N GLY A 60 -0.39 -4.44 -20.85
CA GLY A 60 -1.61 -3.94 -21.50
C GLY A 60 -2.60 -3.27 -20.52
N THR A 61 -2.14 -2.87 -19.33
CA THR A 61 -2.93 -2.24 -18.27
C THR A 61 -2.58 -0.75 -18.20
N SER A 62 -3.56 0.12 -18.07
CA SER A 62 -3.31 1.54 -17.78
C SER A 62 -2.76 1.71 -16.37
N TYR A 63 -1.61 2.35 -16.24
CA TYR A 63 -0.93 2.42 -14.94
C TYR A 63 -0.20 3.74 -14.69
N GLU A 64 0.14 3.95 -13.43
CA GLU A 64 1.10 4.94 -12.96
C GLU A 64 2.01 4.34 -11.88
N VAL A 65 3.22 4.85 -11.80
CA VAL A 65 4.18 4.56 -10.73
C VAL A 65 4.45 5.84 -9.96
N ILE A 66 4.26 5.78 -8.64
CA ILE A 66 4.54 6.89 -7.72
C ILE A 66 5.69 6.47 -6.81
N ALA A 67 6.89 6.90 -7.13
CA ALA A 67 8.03 6.72 -6.25
C ALA A 67 7.98 7.76 -5.13
N VAL A 68 8.21 7.35 -3.88
CA VAL A 68 8.13 8.26 -2.73
C VAL A 68 9.41 8.14 -1.91
N SER A 69 10.23 9.19 -1.95
CA SER A 69 11.40 9.35 -1.10
C SER A 69 11.00 9.65 0.33
N ASP A 70 11.47 8.86 1.27
CA ASP A 70 11.31 9.13 2.70
C ASP A 70 12.45 10.04 3.22
N GLY A 71 12.78 11.10 2.48
CA GLY A 71 13.82 12.06 2.81
C GLY A 71 15.23 11.49 2.57
N SER A 72 15.50 10.92 1.40
CA SER A 72 16.81 10.42 1.01
C SER A 72 17.86 11.53 0.95
N THR A 73 19.12 11.17 1.20
CA THR A 73 20.28 12.09 1.22
C THR A 73 21.45 11.61 0.38
N ASP A 74 21.28 10.50 -0.34
CA ASP A 74 22.31 9.81 -1.11
C ASP A 74 22.36 10.19 -2.61
N GLY A 75 21.53 11.17 -3.03
CA GLY A 75 21.45 11.60 -4.41
C GLY A 75 20.45 10.84 -5.27
N SER A 76 19.85 9.78 -4.77
CA SER A 76 18.85 8.96 -5.52
C SER A 76 17.62 9.74 -5.94
N ASP A 77 17.25 10.80 -5.22
CA ASP A 77 16.13 11.68 -5.57
C ASP A 77 16.35 12.36 -6.93
N GLN A 78 17.59 12.87 -7.18
CA GLN A 78 17.95 13.56 -8.41
C GLN A 78 17.99 12.59 -9.59
N GLU A 79 18.62 11.42 -9.41
CA GLU A 79 18.68 10.39 -10.46
C GLU A 79 17.28 9.94 -10.88
N LEU A 80 16.35 9.82 -9.92
CA LEU A 80 14.98 9.43 -10.23
C LEU A 80 14.16 10.57 -10.85
N GLU A 81 14.43 11.84 -10.52
CA GLU A 81 13.81 13.00 -11.17
C GLU A 81 14.18 13.06 -12.66
N GLU A 82 15.43 12.74 -13.02
CA GLU A 82 15.88 12.66 -14.41
C GLU A 82 15.10 11.58 -15.18
N LEU A 83 14.93 10.39 -14.62
CA LEU A 83 14.13 9.33 -15.21
C LEU A 83 12.65 9.75 -15.33
N ALA A 84 12.06 10.33 -14.30
CA ALA A 84 10.66 10.78 -14.29
C ALA A 84 10.40 11.89 -15.32
N ALA A 85 11.41 12.69 -15.66
CA ALA A 85 11.28 13.69 -16.72
C ALA A 85 11.09 13.06 -18.11
N THR A 86 11.50 11.80 -18.31
CA THR A 86 11.38 11.06 -19.59
C THR A 86 10.16 10.15 -19.67
N ARG A 87 9.48 9.89 -18.54
CA ARG A 87 8.37 8.91 -18.42
C ARG A 87 7.14 9.56 -17.81
N THR A 88 6.06 9.66 -18.56
CA THR A 88 4.79 10.28 -18.13
C THR A 88 4.07 9.46 -17.06
N GLU A 89 4.31 8.16 -17.04
CA GLU A 89 3.73 7.20 -16.08
C GLU A 89 4.42 7.22 -14.72
N LEU A 90 5.60 7.86 -14.63
CA LEU A 90 6.41 7.91 -13.41
C LEU A 90 6.37 9.30 -12.78
N SER A 91 6.06 9.35 -11.48
CA SER A 91 6.22 10.56 -10.66
C SER A 91 7.11 10.28 -9.47
N ASN A 92 7.91 11.28 -9.07
CA ASN A 92 8.73 11.25 -7.86
C ASN A 92 8.21 12.26 -6.84
N VAL A 93 7.94 11.82 -5.62
CA VAL A 93 7.49 12.63 -4.49
C VAL A 93 8.53 12.58 -3.39
N VAL A 94 9.08 13.73 -2.98
CA VAL A 94 10.15 13.81 -1.99
C VAL A 94 9.62 14.39 -0.67
N LEU A 95 9.75 13.63 0.41
CA LEU A 95 9.42 14.08 1.77
C LEU A 95 10.58 14.89 2.37
N ALA A 96 10.24 15.84 3.26
CA ALA A 96 11.23 16.71 3.88
C ALA A 96 12.25 15.97 4.77
N ASN A 97 11.82 14.87 5.39
CA ASN A 97 12.63 14.08 6.32
C ASN A 97 12.09 12.66 6.44
N ASN A 98 12.90 11.76 6.98
CA ASN A 98 12.51 10.37 7.22
C ASN A 98 11.40 10.28 8.27
N GLN A 99 10.23 9.79 7.85
CA GLN A 99 9.06 9.56 8.70
C GLN A 99 8.71 8.06 8.82
N GLY A 100 9.37 7.21 8.05
CA GLY A 100 9.18 5.76 7.96
C GLY A 100 8.40 5.32 6.73
N LYS A 101 8.67 4.09 6.29
CA LYS A 101 8.08 3.46 5.09
C LYS A 101 6.55 3.63 5.00
N GLY A 102 5.84 3.44 6.12
CA GLY A 102 4.38 3.57 6.14
C GLY A 102 3.90 5.00 5.86
N ALA A 103 4.68 6.04 6.27
CA ALA A 103 4.37 7.43 5.93
C ALA A 103 4.54 7.67 4.42
N ALA A 104 5.63 7.21 3.83
CA ALA A 104 5.86 7.29 2.38
C ALA A 104 4.76 6.57 1.60
N LEU A 105 4.37 5.36 2.02
CA LEU A 105 3.27 4.61 1.41
C LEU A 105 1.94 5.37 1.49
N ARG A 106 1.60 5.97 2.64
CA ARG A 106 0.37 6.77 2.78
C ARG A 106 0.34 7.93 1.79
N VAL A 107 1.47 8.62 1.63
CA VAL A 107 1.59 9.75 0.70
C VAL A 107 1.37 9.30 -0.74
N GLY A 108 2.02 8.22 -1.18
CA GLY A 108 1.87 7.69 -2.53
C GLY A 108 0.46 7.14 -2.80
N LEU A 109 -0.05 6.29 -1.90
CA LEU A 109 -1.38 5.68 -2.04
C LEU A 109 -2.51 6.72 -2.05
N ALA A 110 -2.35 7.83 -1.32
CA ALA A 110 -3.33 8.92 -1.31
C ALA A 110 -3.37 9.73 -2.61
N ARG A 111 -2.30 9.69 -3.42
CA ARG A 111 -2.19 10.36 -4.71
C ARG A 111 -2.61 9.50 -5.89
N GLY A 112 -2.62 8.19 -5.69
CA GLY A 112 -2.88 7.24 -6.76
C GLY A 112 -4.27 7.37 -7.37
N ARG A 113 -4.36 7.17 -8.70
CA ARG A 113 -5.58 7.30 -9.51
C ARG A 113 -6.11 5.95 -10.00
N GLY A 114 -5.39 4.85 -9.71
CA GLY A 114 -5.72 3.51 -10.13
C GLY A 114 -6.97 2.94 -9.46
N ARG A 115 -7.65 2.03 -10.15
CA ARG A 115 -8.73 1.20 -9.59
C ARG A 115 -8.22 0.28 -8.49
N TYR A 116 -7.02 -0.26 -8.67
CA TYR A 116 -6.24 -0.92 -7.64
C TYR A 116 -4.99 -0.10 -7.38
N LEU A 117 -4.68 0.08 -6.11
CA LEU A 117 -3.46 0.76 -5.68
C LEU A 117 -2.64 -0.20 -4.85
N GLY A 118 -1.36 -0.23 -5.10
CA GLY A 118 -0.49 -1.11 -4.33
C GLY A 118 0.90 -0.54 -4.19
N PHE A 119 1.79 -1.37 -3.69
CA PHE A 119 3.19 -1.02 -3.55
C PHE A 119 4.09 -2.22 -3.77
N ILE A 120 5.32 -1.92 -4.12
CA ILE A 120 6.44 -2.85 -4.19
C ILE A 120 7.67 -2.20 -3.57
N ASP A 121 8.48 -2.97 -2.84
CA ASP A 121 9.69 -2.48 -2.21
C ASP A 121 10.77 -2.15 -3.24
N ALA A 122 11.55 -1.09 -2.98
CA ALA A 122 12.60 -0.59 -3.87
C ALA A 122 13.91 -1.41 -3.80
N ASP A 123 14.02 -2.40 -2.91
CA ASP A 123 15.22 -3.20 -2.68
C ASP A 123 15.55 -4.22 -3.79
N GLY A 124 14.61 -4.42 -4.73
CA GLY A 124 14.77 -5.34 -5.85
C GLY A 124 14.65 -6.83 -5.47
N ASP A 125 14.33 -7.15 -4.23
CA ASP A 125 14.15 -8.54 -3.76
C ASP A 125 12.94 -9.23 -4.40
N LEU A 126 11.90 -8.47 -4.75
CA LEU A 126 10.70 -8.95 -5.39
C LEU A 126 10.72 -8.60 -6.90
N ASP A 127 10.50 -9.61 -7.75
CA ASP A 127 10.39 -9.36 -9.19
C ASP A 127 9.05 -8.67 -9.52
N PRO A 128 9.05 -7.51 -10.20
CA PRO A 128 7.83 -6.84 -10.65
C PRO A 128 6.92 -7.71 -11.53
N VAL A 129 7.41 -8.76 -12.17
CA VAL A 129 6.60 -9.75 -12.94
C VAL A 129 5.48 -10.35 -12.08
N LEU A 130 5.64 -10.39 -10.77
CA LEU A 130 4.57 -10.80 -9.84
C LEU A 130 3.30 -9.96 -9.99
N LEU A 131 3.42 -8.70 -10.41
CA LEU A 131 2.25 -7.82 -10.65
C LEU A 131 1.36 -8.32 -11.79
N GLU A 132 1.91 -9.00 -12.79
CA GLU A 132 1.11 -9.62 -13.87
C GLU A 132 0.18 -10.70 -13.30
N SER A 133 0.72 -11.57 -12.44
CA SER A 133 -0.07 -12.59 -11.74
C SER A 133 -1.14 -11.95 -10.85
N PHE A 134 -0.79 -10.87 -10.13
CA PHE A 134 -1.72 -10.14 -9.29
C PHE A 134 -2.85 -9.52 -10.11
N GLN A 135 -2.54 -8.91 -11.25
CA GLN A 135 -3.53 -8.35 -12.16
C GLN A 135 -4.46 -9.43 -12.74
N ALA A 136 -3.92 -10.60 -13.10
CA ALA A 136 -4.74 -11.73 -13.54
C ALA A 136 -5.72 -12.18 -12.44
N MET A 137 -5.25 -12.28 -11.18
CA MET A 137 -6.08 -12.62 -10.04
C MET A 137 -7.12 -11.52 -9.74
N VAL A 138 -6.76 -10.25 -9.90
CA VAL A 138 -7.69 -9.12 -9.78
C VAL A 138 -8.83 -9.24 -10.80
N ARG A 139 -8.50 -9.52 -12.06
CA ARG A 139 -9.50 -9.70 -13.13
C ARG A 139 -10.44 -10.88 -12.87
N LEU A 140 -9.90 -12.00 -12.37
CA LEU A 140 -10.68 -13.23 -12.15
C LEU A 140 -11.53 -13.19 -10.89
N TYR A 141 -11.00 -12.64 -9.79
CA TYR A 141 -11.61 -12.79 -8.47
C TYR A 141 -12.12 -11.47 -7.87
N GLY A 142 -11.68 -10.32 -8.35
CA GLY A 142 -12.01 -9.00 -7.82
C GLY A 142 -11.80 -8.88 -6.30
N PRO A 143 -10.62 -9.19 -5.75
CA PRO A 143 -10.40 -9.20 -4.31
C PRO A 143 -10.46 -7.79 -3.71
N ASP A 144 -10.66 -7.71 -2.40
CA ASP A 144 -10.48 -6.45 -1.65
C ASP A 144 -8.99 -6.10 -1.54
N VAL A 145 -8.17 -7.13 -1.26
CA VAL A 145 -6.71 -7.03 -1.20
C VAL A 145 -6.09 -8.30 -1.77
N ILE A 146 -5.03 -8.15 -2.57
CA ILE A 146 -4.12 -9.23 -2.93
C ILE A 146 -2.72 -8.92 -2.42
N LEU A 147 -2.06 -9.91 -1.86
CA LEU A 147 -0.73 -9.78 -1.26
C LEU A 147 0.16 -10.95 -1.64
N GLY A 148 1.44 -10.67 -1.78
CA GLY A 148 2.45 -11.72 -1.86
C GLY A 148 2.59 -12.41 -0.52
N SER A 149 2.74 -13.73 -0.51
CA SER A 149 2.95 -14.48 0.73
C SER A 149 4.16 -15.39 0.59
N LYS A 150 5.20 -15.11 1.37
CA LYS A 150 6.38 -15.97 1.49
C LYS A 150 6.03 -17.35 2.04
N ARG A 151 4.86 -17.50 2.64
CA ARG A 151 4.35 -18.72 3.29
C ARG A 151 3.28 -19.42 2.45
N HIS A 152 3.03 -18.96 1.24
CA HIS A 152 2.18 -19.65 0.30
C HIS A 152 2.83 -21.00 -0.08
N PRO A 153 2.08 -22.11 -0.22
CA PRO A 153 2.64 -23.43 -0.53
C PRO A 153 3.51 -23.48 -1.79
N LEU A 154 3.23 -22.61 -2.75
CA LEU A 154 3.95 -22.51 -4.02
C LEU A 154 5.04 -21.42 -4.01
N SER A 155 5.32 -20.78 -2.88
CA SER A 155 6.39 -19.79 -2.79
C SER A 155 7.75 -20.46 -2.63
N GLU A 156 8.71 -19.98 -3.40
CA GLU A 156 10.09 -20.44 -3.37
C GLU A 156 10.92 -19.47 -2.53
N VAL A 157 11.03 -19.76 -1.24
CA VAL A 157 11.77 -18.93 -0.29
C VAL A 157 12.57 -19.81 0.65
N GLU A 158 13.88 -19.65 0.63
CA GLU A 158 14.77 -20.30 1.60
C GLU A 158 14.81 -19.50 2.89
N TYR A 159 14.32 -20.11 3.96
CA TYR A 159 14.33 -19.51 5.30
C TYR A 159 15.33 -20.17 6.22
N PRO A 160 16.21 -19.42 6.90
CA PRO A 160 16.93 -19.94 8.07
C PRO A 160 15.93 -20.42 9.14
N PRO A 161 16.17 -21.57 9.77
CA PRO A 161 15.19 -22.23 10.65
C PRO A 161 14.75 -21.32 11.82
N LEU A 162 15.65 -20.54 12.39
CA LEU A 162 15.36 -19.62 13.47
C LEU A 162 14.41 -18.48 13.03
N ARG A 163 14.61 -17.93 11.82
CA ARG A 163 13.74 -16.91 11.25
C ARG A 163 12.34 -17.47 10.96
N ARG A 164 12.26 -18.75 10.57
CA ARG A 164 11.00 -19.47 10.36
C ARG A 164 10.21 -19.58 11.65
N LEU A 165 10.87 -19.86 12.77
CA LEU A 165 10.25 -19.95 14.08
C LEU A 165 9.69 -18.59 14.55
N TYR A 166 10.48 -17.50 14.45
CA TYR A 166 10.02 -16.15 14.82
C TYR A 166 8.84 -15.70 13.94
N SER A 167 8.93 -15.93 12.65
CA SER A 167 7.85 -15.60 11.71
C SER A 167 6.58 -16.39 12.03
N TRP A 168 6.70 -17.67 12.40
CA TRP A 168 5.57 -18.48 12.83
C TRP A 168 4.93 -17.95 14.11
N GLY A 169 5.74 -17.65 15.13
CA GLY A 169 5.26 -17.11 16.40
C GLY A 169 4.52 -15.78 16.23
N TYR A 170 5.09 -14.88 15.42
CA TYR A 170 4.45 -13.59 15.09
C TYR A 170 3.11 -13.79 14.37
N GLN A 171 3.03 -14.72 13.43
CA GLN A 171 1.78 -15.04 12.74
C GLN A 171 0.70 -15.55 13.70
N GLN A 172 1.06 -16.43 14.66
CA GLN A 172 0.09 -16.91 15.65
C GLN A 172 -0.45 -15.73 16.49
N LEU A 173 0.43 -14.81 16.88
CA LEU A 173 0.05 -13.60 17.60
C LEU A 173 -0.93 -12.74 16.79
N VAL A 174 -0.66 -12.51 15.50
CA VAL A 174 -1.55 -11.76 14.60
C VAL A 174 -2.88 -12.49 14.42
N ARG A 175 -2.85 -13.79 14.17
CA ARG A 175 -4.05 -14.61 13.97
C ARG A 175 -4.97 -14.60 15.19
N LEU A 176 -4.42 -14.81 16.38
CA LEU A 176 -5.18 -14.85 17.63
C LEU A 176 -5.63 -13.44 18.08
N GLY A 177 -4.72 -12.46 17.99
CA GLY A 177 -5.00 -11.09 18.45
C GLY A 177 -6.03 -10.35 17.59
N PHE A 178 -5.97 -10.53 16.27
CA PHE A 178 -6.77 -9.76 15.30
C PHE A 178 -7.78 -10.61 14.52
N ARG A 179 -7.76 -11.94 14.69
CA ARG A 179 -8.58 -12.89 13.92
C ARG A 179 -8.37 -12.76 12.41
N LEU A 180 -7.13 -12.42 12.00
CA LEU A 180 -6.74 -12.35 10.61
C LEU A 180 -6.25 -13.72 10.15
N ASP A 181 -6.86 -14.26 9.11
CA ASP A 181 -6.44 -15.51 8.48
C ASP A 181 -5.56 -15.20 7.25
N ILE A 182 -4.46 -14.52 7.50
CA ILE A 182 -3.44 -14.15 6.52
C ILE A 182 -2.12 -14.76 6.98
N ARG A 183 -1.42 -15.47 6.08
CA ARG A 183 -0.18 -16.17 6.40
C ARG A 183 1.03 -15.25 6.49
N ASP A 184 1.04 -14.17 5.69
CA ASP A 184 2.15 -13.22 5.64
C ASP A 184 1.65 -11.79 5.43
N THR A 185 1.58 -11.01 6.50
CA THR A 185 1.13 -9.61 6.44
C THR A 185 2.24 -8.63 6.03
N GLN A 186 3.51 -9.04 6.04
CA GLN A 186 4.66 -8.12 5.92
C GLN A 186 5.42 -8.22 4.60
N THR A 187 4.92 -8.97 3.62
CA THR A 187 5.55 -9.02 2.29
C THR A 187 5.46 -7.68 1.58
N GLY A 188 6.55 -7.23 0.97
CA GLY A 188 6.71 -5.93 0.34
C GLY A 188 5.98 -5.75 -1.00
N ILE A 189 4.95 -6.57 -1.31
CA ILE A 189 4.12 -6.40 -2.51
C ILE A 189 2.64 -6.67 -2.19
N LYS A 190 1.79 -5.68 -2.50
CA LYS A 190 0.34 -5.75 -2.29
C LYS A 190 -0.40 -4.89 -3.31
N LEU A 191 -1.61 -5.30 -3.68
CA LEU A 191 -2.60 -4.45 -4.36
C LEU A 191 -3.88 -4.42 -3.52
N VAL A 192 -4.43 -3.24 -3.37
CA VAL A 192 -5.65 -2.98 -2.58
C VAL A 192 -6.64 -2.25 -3.47
N ARG A 193 -7.88 -2.65 -3.45
CA ARG A 193 -8.93 -1.96 -4.21
C ARG A 193 -9.13 -0.53 -3.69
N ARG A 194 -9.36 0.42 -4.60
CA ARG A 194 -9.43 1.87 -4.29
C ARG A 194 -10.41 2.21 -3.18
N ASP A 195 -11.61 1.61 -3.20
CA ASP A 195 -12.63 1.84 -2.18
C ASP A 195 -12.21 1.38 -0.78
N VAL A 196 -11.47 0.26 -0.72
CA VAL A 196 -10.89 -0.22 0.54
C VAL A 196 -9.89 0.79 1.10
N LEU A 197 -8.98 1.28 0.26
CA LEU A 197 -8.01 2.30 0.66
C LEU A 197 -8.67 3.61 1.08
N ALA A 198 -9.68 4.08 0.33
CA ALA A 198 -10.43 5.28 0.68
C ALA A 198 -11.10 5.18 2.06
N ALA A 199 -11.53 3.97 2.45
CA ALA A 199 -12.09 3.72 3.77
C ALA A 199 -11.02 3.54 4.87
N VAL A 200 -9.86 2.95 4.53
CA VAL A 200 -8.83 2.53 5.49
C VAL A 200 -7.84 3.66 5.79
N LEU A 201 -7.28 4.32 4.77
CA LEU A 201 -6.19 5.29 4.91
C LEU A 201 -6.48 6.42 5.91
N PRO A 202 -7.70 7.02 5.98
CA PRO A 202 -7.99 8.06 6.95
C PRO A 202 -7.95 7.60 8.41
N ARG A 203 -8.06 6.29 8.65
CA ARG A 203 -8.08 5.67 9.98
C ARG A 203 -6.71 5.18 10.44
N MET A 204 -5.75 5.12 9.52
CA MET A 204 -4.41 4.60 9.80
C MET A 204 -3.56 5.61 10.58
N VAL A 205 -2.81 5.12 11.54
CA VAL A 205 -1.92 5.91 12.42
C VAL A 205 -0.46 5.47 12.25
N GLU A 206 -0.23 4.20 11.93
CA GLU A 206 1.12 3.63 11.82
C GLU A 206 1.90 4.24 10.65
N LYS A 207 3.16 4.60 10.94
CA LYS A 207 4.07 5.24 9.98
C LYS A 207 5.24 4.34 9.58
N ARG A 208 5.38 3.16 10.20
CA ARG A 208 6.54 2.26 10.06
C ARG A 208 6.12 0.89 9.55
N PHE A 209 6.82 -0.15 9.99
CA PHE A 209 6.62 -1.53 9.52
C PHE A 209 5.27 -2.16 9.87
N ALA A 210 4.60 -1.68 10.93
CA ALA A 210 3.27 -2.18 11.29
C ALA A 210 2.12 -1.59 10.43
N PHE A 211 2.44 -0.70 9.49
CA PHE A 211 1.49 -0.16 8.50
C PHE A 211 0.69 -1.26 7.82
N ASP A 212 1.35 -2.32 7.36
CA ASP A 212 0.71 -3.44 6.69
C ASP A 212 -0.31 -4.15 7.57
N LEU A 213 0.05 -4.43 8.83
CA LEU A 213 -0.85 -5.06 9.79
C LEU A 213 -2.07 -4.17 10.06
N GLU A 214 -1.85 -2.89 10.29
CA GLU A 214 -2.91 -1.93 10.56
C GLU A 214 -3.91 -1.84 9.39
N LEU A 215 -3.42 -1.82 8.15
CA LEU A 215 -4.24 -1.84 6.94
C LEU A 215 -5.21 -3.02 6.94
N PHE A 216 -4.72 -4.25 7.16
CA PHE A 216 -5.56 -5.45 7.19
C PHE A 216 -6.54 -5.45 8.35
N VAL A 217 -6.11 -5.00 9.52
CA VAL A 217 -6.95 -4.93 10.74
C VAL A 217 -8.14 -3.99 10.50
N ILE A 218 -7.88 -2.80 9.97
CA ILE A 218 -8.93 -1.83 9.68
C ILE A 218 -9.83 -2.33 8.55
N ALA A 219 -9.27 -2.82 7.44
CA ALA A 219 -10.05 -3.35 6.32
C ALA A 219 -11.02 -4.44 6.81
N ARG A 220 -10.52 -5.41 7.59
CA ARG A 220 -11.37 -6.46 8.15
C ARG A 220 -12.44 -5.90 9.11
N ARG A 221 -12.10 -4.90 9.92
CA ARG A 221 -13.05 -4.26 10.84
C ARG A 221 -14.19 -3.57 10.09
N LEU A 222 -13.89 -2.98 8.93
CA LEU A 222 -14.87 -2.35 8.04
C LEU A 222 -15.70 -3.35 7.22
N GLY A 223 -15.37 -4.64 7.27
CA GLY A 223 -16.11 -5.72 6.61
C GLY A 223 -15.53 -6.18 5.28
N TYR A 224 -14.36 -5.68 4.89
CA TYR A 224 -13.61 -6.21 3.75
C TYR A 224 -12.91 -7.51 4.16
N THR A 225 -13.18 -8.59 3.44
CA THR A 225 -12.73 -9.94 3.84
C THR A 225 -12.15 -10.76 2.69
N ARG A 226 -12.23 -10.25 1.45
CA ARG A 226 -11.75 -10.95 0.26
C ARG A 226 -10.25 -10.70 0.08
N PHE A 227 -9.46 -11.30 0.98
CA PHE A 227 -8.00 -11.22 0.94
C PHE A 227 -7.47 -12.45 0.22
N LEU A 228 -6.69 -12.23 -0.86
CA LEU A 228 -6.03 -13.29 -1.62
C LEU A 228 -4.53 -13.25 -1.37
N GLU A 229 -3.93 -14.42 -1.15
CA GLU A 229 -2.50 -14.58 -1.07
C GLU A 229 -1.98 -15.21 -2.37
N ALA A 230 -0.96 -14.61 -2.95
CA ALA A 230 -0.27 -15.10 -4.13
C ALA A 230 1.12 -15.62 -3.78
N PRO A 231 1.61 -16.68 -4.46
CA PRO A 231 2.97 -17.14 -4.29
C PRO A 231 3.97 -16.08 -4.77
N ILE A 232 5.14 -16.04 -4.11
CA ILE A 232 6.24 -15.18 -4.51
C ILE A 232 7.54 -15.96 -4.67
N ARG A 233 8.45 -15.41 -5.47
CA ARG A 233 9.84 -15.82 -5.55
C ARG A 233 10.71 -14.64 -5.14
N LEU A 234 11.69 -14.87 -4.29
CA LEU A 234 12.69 -13.88 -3.94
C LEU A 234 13.90 -14.03 -4.86
N ARG A 235 14.40 -12.90 -5.38
CA ARG A 235 15.58 -12.88 -6.26
C ARG A 235 16.87 -13.11 -5.50
N HIS A 236 16.93 -12.62 -4.24
CA HIS A 236 18.12 -12.70 -3.44
C HIS A 236 17.86 -13.50 -2.16
N GLN A 237 18.86 -14.25 -1.71
CA GLN A 237 18.82 -14.92 -0.42
C GLN A 237 18.99 -13.89 0.71
N PHE A 238 18.28 -14.09 1.81
CA PHE A 238 18.35 -13.20 2.98
C PHE A 238 19.78 -13.11 3.52
N THR A 239 20.42 -11.97 3.32
CA THR A 239 21.72 -11.66 3.93
C THR A 239 21.60 -10.94 5.28
N SER A 240 20.38 -10.45 5.63
CA SER A 240 20.20 -9.65 6.84
C SER A 240 19.95 -10.51 8.08
N THR A 241 20.74 -10.26 9.10
CA THR A 241 20.52 -10.75 10.47
C THR A 241 19.29 -10.08 11.08
N VAL A 242 18.48 -10.87 11.80
CA VAL A 242 17.32 -10.34 12.51
C VAL A 242 17.78 -9.42 13.64
N SER A 243 17.53 -8.13 13.51
CA SER A 243 17.79 -7.18 14.59
C SER A 243 16.75 -7.32 15.70
N TRP A 244 17.17 -7.63 16.93
CA TRP A 244 16.31 -7.67 18.11
C TRP A 244 15.52 -6.38 18.34
N HIS A 245 16.14 -5.25 18.00
CA HIS A 245 15.52 -3.93 18.08
C HIS A 245 14.33 -3.80 17.12
N ALA A 246 14.45 -4.34 15.90
CA ALA A 246 13.36 -4.35 14.93
C ALA A 246 12.22 -5.27 15.38
N VAL A 247 12.53 -6.45 15.91
CA VAL A 247 11.53 -7.39 16.47
C VAL A 247 10.77 -6.74 17.61
N TYR A 248 11.47 -6.16 18.58
CA TYR A 248 10.86 -5.50 19.73
C TYR A 248 9.93 -4.35 19.31
N ARG A 249 10.38 -3.49 18.39
CA ARG A 249 9.55 -2.39 17.85
C ARG A 249 8.31 -2.91 17.15
N THR A 250 8.44 -3.93 16.31
CA THR A 250 7.30 -4.54 15.64
C THR A 250 6.28 -5.11 16.63
N LEU A 251 6.73 -5.72 17.72
CA LEU A 251 5.84 -6.21 18.78
C LEU A 251 5.13 -5.07 19.51
N LEU A 252 5.83 -3.97 19.83
CA LEU A 252 5.22 -2.79 20.44
C LEU A 252 4.17 -2.15 19.52
N ASP A 253 4.48 -1.97 18.25
CA ASP A 253 3.54 -1.41 17.27
C ASP A 253 2.32 -2.34 17.13
N THR A 254 2.54 -3.66 17.10
CA THR A 254 1.47 -4.66 17.08
C THR A 254 0.57 -4.56 18.32
N ALA A 255 1.16 -4.43 19.50
CA ALA A 255 0.43 -4.24 20.75
C ALA A 255 -0.37 -2.92 20.75
N ALA A 256 0.20 -1.85 20.21
CA ALA A 256 -0.47 -0.56 20.07
C ALA A 256 -1.70 -0.65 19.13
N ILE A 257 -1.58 -1.36 17.99
CA ILE A 257 -2.72 -1.62 17.09
C ILE A 257 -3.80 -2.42 17.83
N TRP A 258 -3.40 -3.47 18.56
CA TRP A 258 -4.35 -4.27 19.34
C TRP A 258 -5.07 -3.43 20.40
N TYR A 259 -4.35 -2.57 21.11
CA TYR A 259 -4.92 -1.67 22.12
C TYR A 259 -5.90 -0.67 21.49
N ARG A 260 -5.54 -0.05 20.36
CA ARG A 260 -6.46 0.83 19.62
C ARG A 260 -7.72 0.11 19.14
N LEU A 261 -7.57 -1.15 18.70
CA LEU A 261 -8.69 -1.95 18.20
C LEU A 261 -9.63 -2.39 19.32
N ARG A 262 -9.07 -2.95 20.41
CA ARG A 262 -9.85 -3.69 21.42
C ARG A 262 -10.26 -2.86 22.63
N ILE A 263 -9.43 -1.91 23.02
CA ILE A 263 -9.66 -1.11 24.23
C ILE A 263 -10.22 0.27 23.86
N LEU A 264 -9.56 0.97 22.93
CA LEU A 264 -9.98 2.34 22.60
C LEU A 264 -11.12 2.39 21.58
N HIS A 265 -11.42 1.29 20.87
CA HIS A 265 -12.37 1.25 19.75
C HIS A 265 -12.09 2.37 18.74
N PHE A 266 -10.81 2.69 18.57
CA PHE A 266 -10.33 3.87 17.81
C PHE A 266 -10.79 3.82 16.35
N TYR A 267 -10.71 2.64 15.73
CA TYR A 267 -11.05 2.44 14.32
C TYR A 267 -12.57 2.39 14.05
N ASP A 268 -13.39 2.37 15.11
CA ASP A 268 -14.86 2.37 15.02
C ASP A 268 -15.44 3.78 15.00
N ARG A 269 -14.63 4.79 15.32
CA ARG A 269 -15.07 6.19 15.31
C ARG A 269 -15.33 6.61 13.87
N ASP A 270 -16.46 7.25 13.62
CA ASP A 270 -16.74 7.96 12.37
C ASP A 270 -15.74 9.14 12.25
N GLN A 271 -14.56 8.82 11.75
CA GLN A 271 -13.71 9.87 11.21
C GLN A 271 -14.37 10.25 9.89
N ALA A 272 -14.97 11.44 9.88
CA ALA A 272 -15.47 12.01 8.64
C ALA A 272 -14.34 11.94 7.62
N PRO A 273 -14.56 11.29 6.44
CA PRO A 273 -13.53 11.30 5.42
C PRO A 273 -13.23 12.75 5.12
N ALA A 274 -11.97 13.10 5.19
CA ALA A 274 -11.52 14.34 4.64
C ALA A 274 -11.93 14.32 3.16
N THR A 275 -12.94 15.11 2.83
CA THR A 275 -13.34 15.61 1.53
C THR A 275 -14.16 14.73 0.58
N PRO A 276 -15.25 15.29 0.01
CA PRO A 276 -15.92 14.75 -1.17
C PRO A 276 -15.04 14.94 -2.41
N SER A 277 -15.19 13.98 -3.33
CA SER A 277 -14.77 14.00 -4.75
C SER A 277 -13.81 15.12 -5.17
N GLY A 278 -12.57 14.76 -5.47
CA GLY A 278 -11.60 15.61 -6.17
C GLY A 278 -10.53 16.29 -5.32
N GLU A 279 -10.64 16.30 -3.99
CA GLU A 279 -9.57 16.79 -3.12
C GLU A 279 -8.67 15.64 -2.69
N ARG A 280 -7.38 15.76 -2.98
CA ARG A 280 -6.33 14.83 -2.53
C ARG A 280 -6.41 14.65 -1.02
N LEU A 281 -6.32 13.42 -0.52
CA LEU A 281 -6.30 13.13 0.92
C LEU A 281 -5.26 14.03 1.60
N ARG A 282 -5.69 14.90 2.52
CA ARG A 282 -4.75 15.70 3.32
C ARG A 282 -3.93 14.77 4.19
N ILE A 283 -2.64 14.77 3.96
CA ILE A 283 -1.65 14.05 4.75
C ILE A 283 -0.74 15.09 5.37
N ASP A 284 -0.53 14.99 6.69
CA ASP A 284 0.38 15.87 7.44
C ASP A 284 1.87 15.60 7.14
N ALA A 285 2.19 15.23 5.90
CA ALA A 285 3.54 15.07 5.41
C ALA A 285 3.96 16.31 4.65
N VAL A 286 5.08 16.90 5.03
CA VAL A 286 5.68 18.01 4.30
C VAL A 286 6.36 17.44 3.06
N VAL A 287 5.74 17.63 1.90
CA VAL A 287 6.32 17.31 0.59
C VAL A 287 7.18 18.51 0.16
N VAL A 288 8.45 18.25 -0.11
CA VAL A 288 9.40 19.30 -0.54
C VAL A 288 9.34 19.49 -2.05
N ARG A 289 9.25 18.39 -2.78
CA ARG A 289 9.19 18.39 -4.26
C ARG A 289 8.26 17.28 -4.78
N GLU A 290 7.59 17.60 -5.87
CA GLU A 290 6.81 16.66 -6.65
C GLU A 290 7.06 17.00 -8.12
N THR A 291 7.47 16.01 -8.94
CA THR A 291 7.57 16.20 -10.39
C THR A 291 6.18 16.50 -10.92
N ALA A 292 6.03 17.67 -11.55
CA ALA A 292 4.74 18.18 -12.01
C ALA A 292 4.07 17.18 -12.98
N GLU A 293 2.78 16.93 -12.76
CA GLU A 293 1.92 16.21 -13.70
C GLU A 293 1.94 16.96 -15.06
N ARG A 294 2.70 16.44 -16.03
CA ARG A 294 2.62 16.91 -17.42
C ARG A 294 1.47 16.16 -18.11
N GLY A 295 0.21 16.55 -17.86
CA GLY A 295 -0.85 15.78 -18.49
C GLY A 295 -2.27 16.32 -18.57
N THR A 296 -2.63 17.45 -17.95
CA THR A 296 -4.02 17.93 -18.02
C THR A 296 -4.26 19.15 -18.91
N ASP A 297 -3.23 19.79 -19.43
CA ASP A 297 -3.40 21.06 -20.19
C ASP A 297 -3.53 20.87 -21.72
N LYS A 298 -3.23 19.68 -22.27
CA LYS A 298 -3.41 19.44 -23.72
C LYS A 298 -4.84 19.12 -24.17
N ALA A 299 -5.73 18.79 -23.25
CA ALA A 299 -7.13 18.49 -23.58
C ALA A 299 -8.02 19.75 -23.62
N ARG A 300 -7.64 20.82 -22.93
CA ARG A 300 -8.41 22.08 -22.96
C ARG A 300 -8.13 22.98 -24.19
N GLY A 301 -6.97 22.88 -24.81
CA GLY A 301 -6.60 23.71 -25.97
C GLY A 301 -7.20 23.27 -27.31
N ARG A 302 -7.82 22.08 -27.43
CA ARG A 302 -8.42 21.62 -28.70
C ARG A 302 -9.94 21.83 -28.83
N ARG A 303 -10.62 22.35 -27.81
CA ARG A 303 -12.05 22.67 -27.87
C ARG A 303 -12.37 24.17 -28.08
N ALA A 304 -11.34 25.02 -28.20
CA ALA A 304 -11.53 26.46 -28.45
C ALA A 304 -11.12 26.90 -29.87
N ALA A 305 -10.85 25.98 -30.77
CA ALA A 305 -10.53 26.26 -32.18
C ALA A 305 -11.21 25.21 -33.07
N GLY A 306 -12.54 25.26 -33.11
CA GLY A 306 -13.39 24.47 -34.00
C GLY A 306 -14.78 25.03 -34.02
#